data_40eb78bc8ae0e512ab40aa4cd4408605
#
_entry.id   40eb78bc8ae0e512ab40aa4cd4408605
#
_cell.length_a   1.000
_cell.length_b   1.000
_cell.length_c   1.000
_cell.angle_alpha   90.00
_cell.angle_beta   90.00
_cell.angle_gamma   90.00
#
_symmetry.space_group_name_H-M   'P 1'
#
loop_
_entity.id
_entity.type
_entity.pdbx_description
1 polymer ?
#
loop_
_entity_poly.entity_id
_entity_poly.type
_entity_poly.pdbx_seq_one_letter_code
_entity_poly.pdbx_strand_id
1 'polypeptide(L)'
;PSSVGKFGWDTDNWMWPRHTGDFSVFRIYANTQNGPADYSPDNVPYHPEYVAPVSLEGYKEGSFCMTLGYPGSTERYLSSYGIEEMMNGINQAMIDVRGVKQAIWKREMDRRPDIRIKYASKYDESSNYWKNSIGTNKAIQHLKVLEKKRAAEAALREWIQAHPEEREKLIRLFSSLELNYGNRREINRALAYFGEAFINGPELVQLALEILNFDFEAEEKQVVSRMKKLLEKYDNL
;
A
#
# COMPACT_ATOMS: atom_id res chain seq x y z
N PRO A 1 2.15 -25.41 -0.79
CA PRO A 1 1.74 -24.01 -0.96
C PRO A 1 2.87 -23.02 -0.68
N SER A 2 3.61 -23.19 0.45
CA SER A 2 4.67 -22.26 0.82
C SER A 2 5.88 -22.27 -0.13
N SER A 3 6.21 -23.40 -0.75
CA SER A 3 7.30 -23.50 -1.70
C SER A 3 7.01 -22.75 -3.02
N VAL A 4 5.77 -22.68 -3.45
CA VAL A 4 5.36 -21.91 -4.65
C VAL A 4 5.14 -20.44 -4.28
N GLY A 5 4.36 -20.15 -3.25
CA GLY A 5 4.03 -18.79 -2.83
C GLY A 5 5.22 -17.98 -2.30
N LYS A 6 6.29 -18.66 -1.85
CA LYS A 6 7.50 -18.01 -1.32
C LYS A 6 8.76 -18.23 -2.15
N PHE A 7 8.66 -18.78 -3.36
CA PHE A 7 9.83 -19.10 -4.17
C PHE A 7 10.70 -17.88 -4.47
N GLY A 8 10.14 -16.79 -4.95
CA GLY A 8 10.83 -15.51 -5.12
C GLY A 8 10.82 -14.66 -3.86
N TRP A 9 9.85 -14.92 -2.97
CA TRP A 9 9.58 -14.20 -1.73
C TRP A 9 9.70 -12.67 -1.90
N ASP A 10 10.39 -11.99 -0.98
CA ASP A 10 10.62 -10.56 -1.07
C ASP A 10 11.59 -10.16 -2.19
N THR A 11 12.37 -11.10 -2.73
CA THR A 11 13.39 -10.84 -3.77
C THR A 11 12.76 -10.33 -5.06
N ASP A 12 11.65 -10.93 -5.52
CA ASP A 12 10.97 -10.54 -6.75
C ASP A 12 9.74 -9.63 -6.52
N ASN A 13 9.48 -9.23 -5.28
CA ASN A 13 8.40 -8.30 -4.96
C ASN A 13 8.69 -6.93 -5.61
N TRP A 14 7.72 -6.42 -6.39
CA TRP A 14 7.86 -5.22 -7.24
C TRP A 14 9.00 -5.30 -8.28
N MET A 15 9.44 -6.51 -8.58
CA MET A 15 10.49 -6.76 -9.55
C MET A 15 9.97 -7.61 -10.73
N TRP A 16 10.69 -7.57 -11.83
CA TRP A 16 10.42 -8.40 -13.00
C TRP A 16 11.74 -9.08 -13.47
N PRO A 17 11.74 -10.34 -13.92
CA PRO A 17 10.60 -11.26 -13.98
C PRO A 17 10.17 -11.80 -12.62
N ARG A 18 8.89 -12.23 -12.53
CA ARG A 18 8.33 -12.83 -11.31
C ARG A 18 8.42 -14.34 -11.33
N HIS A 19 8.75 -14.92 -10.17
CA HIS A 19 8.87 -16.36 -9.97
C HIS A 19 7.92 -16.87 -8.87
N THR A 20 7.35 -15.97 -8.07
CA THR A 20 6.42 -16.30 -6.99
C THR A 20 5.03 -16.58 -7.55
N GLY A 21 4.44 -17.71 -7.18
CA GLY A 21 3.04 -18.03 -7.43
C GLY A 21 2.16 -17.49 -6.29
N ASP A 22 1.55 -16.33 -6.49
CA ASP A 22 0.67 -15.69 -5.53
C ASP A 22 -0.80 -15.88 -5.94
N PHE A 23 -1.32 -17.06 -5.65
CA PHE A 23 -2.72 -17.42 -5.95
C PHE A 23 -3.28 -18.38 -4.89
N SER A 24 -4.60 -18.36 -4.77
CA SER A 24 -5.36 -19.31 -3.97
C SER A 24 -6.48 -19.92 -4.81
N VAL A 25 -6.76 -21.19 -4.59
CA VAL A 25 -7.83 -21.91 -5.26
C VAL A 25 -8.87 -22.31 -4.20
N PHE A 26 -10.09 -21.88 -4.43
CA PHE A 26 -11.23 -22.19 -3.58
C PHE A 26 -12.21 -23.09 -4.33
N ARG A 27 -12.80 -24.06 -3.61
CA ARG A 27 -13.93 -24.86 -4.12
C ARG A 27 -15.15 -24.56 -3.27
N ILE A 28 -16.23 -24.20 -3.93
CA ILE A 28 -17.53 -23.96 -3.28
C ILE A 28 -18.28 -25.28 -3.22
N TYR A 29 -18.91 -25.56 -2.09
CA TYR A 29 -19.76 -26.69 -1.88
C TYR A 29 -21.20 -26.23 -1.66
N ALA A 30 -22.16 -27.04 -2.11
CA ALA A 30 -23.59 -26.81 -2.03
C ALA A 30 -24.28 -28.07 -1.51
N ASN A 31 -25.58 -27.99 -1.18
CA ASN A 31 -26.38 -29.20 -0.93
C ASN A 31 -26.55 -30.03 -2.20
N THR A 32 -27.13 -31.22 -2.06
CA THR A 32 -27.34 -32.15 -3.18
C THR A 32 -28.28 -31.61 -4.27
N GLN A 33 -29.03 -30.54 -3.99
CA GLN A 33 -29.89 -29.82 -4.94
C GLN A 33 -29.19 -28.58 -5.55
N ASN A 34 -27.89 -28.45 -5.36
CA ASN A 34 -27.08 -27.33 -5.83
C ASN A 34 -27.45 -25.95 -5.22
N GLY A 35 -28.10 -25.93 -4.06
CA GLY A 35 -28.50 -24.74 -3.33
C GLY A 35 -27.54 -24.40 -2.16
N PRO A 36 -27.66 -23.19 -1.58
CA PRO A 36 -26.92 -22.80 -0.40
C PRO A 36 -27.18 -23.75 0.77
N ALA A 37 -26.14 -24.04 1.57
CA ALA A 37 -26.24 -24.89 2.73
C ALA A 37 -25.18 -24.58 3.76
N ASP A 38 -25.49 -24.83 5.03
CA ASP A 38 -24.51 -24.89 6.10
C ASP A 38 -23.54 -26.07 5.87
N TYR A 39 -22.42 -26.07 6.60
CA TYR A 39 -21.46 -27.16 6.49
C TYR A 39 -22.10 -28.52 6.80
N SER A 40 -21.96 -29.46 5.88
CA SER A 40 -22.31 -30.86 6.04
C SER A 40 -21.30 -31.73 5.28
N PRO A 41 -20.97 -32.95 5.80
CA PRO A 41 -20.15 -33.90 5.06
C PRO A 41 -20.82 -34.39 3.77
N ASP A 42 -22.15 -34.27 3.66
CA ASP A 42 -22.93 -34.67 2.49
C ASP A 42 -22.96 -33.59 1.38
N ASN A 43 -22.39 -32.42 1.63
CA ASN A 43 -22.33 -31.38 0.63
C ASN A 43 -21.46 -31.81 -0.57
N VAL A 44 -21.93 -31.44 -1.76
CA VAL A 44 -21.25 -31.72 -3.04
C VAL A 44 -20.66 -30.46 -3.65
N PRO A 45 -19.69 -30.57 -4.57
CA PRO A 45 -19.19 -29.40 -5.28
C PRO A 45 -20.32 -28.66 -5.99
N TYR A 46 -20.34 -27.33 -5.82
CA TYR A 46 -21.30 -26.45 -6.50
C TYR A 46 -21.11 -26.50 -8.02
N HIS A 47 -22.21 -26.62 -8.74
CA HIS A 47 -22.24 -26.58 -10.20
C HIS A 47 -22.84 -25.24 -10.68
N PRO A 48 -22.00 -24.26 -11.12
CA PRO A 48 -22.50 -22.98 -11.61
C PRO A 48 -23.18 -23.15 -12.98
N GLU A 49 -24.17 -22.32 -13.28
CA GLU A 49 -24.85 -22.28 -14.59
C GLU A 49 -23.89 -21.86 -15.72
N TYR A 50 -22.91 -21.03 -15.39
CA TYR A 50 -21.89 -20.56 -16.31
C TYR A 50 -20.48 -20.70 -15.72
N VAL A 51 -19.59 -21.21 -16.51
CA VAL A 51 -18.15 -21.32 -16.19
C VAL A 51 -17.37 -20.49 -17.19
N ALA A 52 -16.56 -19.54 -16.71
CA ALA A 52 -15.66 -18.78 -17.57
C ALA A 52 -14.62 -19.73 -18.21
N PRO A 53 -14.53 -19.79 -19.55
CA PRO A 53 -13.55 -20.63 -20.20
C PRO A 53 -12.13 -20.13 -19.98
N VAL A 54 -11.20 -21.07 -19.80
CA VAL A 54 -9.76 -20.74 -19.74
C VAL A 54 -9.19 -20.91 -21.13
N SER A 55 -8.70 -19.81 -21.74
CA SER A 55 -8.02 -19.85 -23.02
C SER A 55 -6.51 -19.93 -22.83
N LEU A 56 -5.86 -20.79 -23.59
CA LEU A 56 -4.41 -20.91 -23.69
C LEU A 56 -3.85 -20.23 -24.94
N GLU A 57 -4.69 -19.58 -25.74
CA GLU A 57 -4.26 -18.89 -26.98
C GLU A 57 -3.48 -17.61 -26.70
N GLY A 58 -3.52 -17.11 -25.45
CA GLY A 58 -2.91 -15.86 -25.06
C GLY A 58 -3.68 -14.63 -25.56
N TYR A 59 -2.99 -13.50 -25.61
CA TYR A 59 -3.53 -12.22 -26.09
C TYR A 59 -2.52 -11.52 -26.99
N LYS A 60 -3.01 -10.63 -27.84
CA LYS A 60 -2.19 -9.83 -28.78
C LYS A 60 -2.16 -8.38 -28.30
N GLU A 61 -1.21 -7.61 -28.82
CA GLU A 61 -1.20 -6.16 -28.62
C GLU A 61 -2.53 -5.55 -29.08
N GLY A 62 -3.12 -4.70 -28.23
CA GLY A 62 -4.45 -4.10 -28.46
C GLY A 62 -5.63 -4.98 -28.06
N SER A 63 -5.43 -6.22 -27.60
CA SER A 63 -6.52 -7.03 -27.05
C SER A 63 -7.10 -6.39 -25.78
N PHE A 64 -8.43 -6.46 -25.64
CA PHE A 64 -9.07 -6.05 -24.39
C PHE A 64 -8.68 -7.01 -23.26
N CYS A 65 -8.19 -6.43 -22.16
CA CYS A 65 -7.87 -7.17 -20.94
C CYS A 65 -8.54 -6.48 -19.75
N MET A 66 -9.02 -7.30 -18.81
CA MET A 66 -9.69 -6.82 -17.60
C MET A 66 -9.24 -7.66 -16.40
N THR A 67 -8.99 -7.01 -15.27
CA THR A 67 -8.75 -7.64 -13.98
C THR A 67 -9.95 -7.38 -13.08
N LEU A 68 -10.47 -8.42 -12.45
CA LEU A 68 -11.49 -8.30 -11.41
C LEU A 68 -10.82 -8.16 -10.05
N GLY A 69 -11.23 -7.18 -9.26
CA GLY A 69 -10.71 -6.95 -7.92
C GLY A 69 -11.00 -5.56 -7.38
N TYR A 70 -10.48 -5.30 -6.20
CA TYR A 70 -10.64 -4.04 -5.49
C TYR A 70 -9.27 -3.37 -5.33
N PRO A 71 -8.85 -2.48 -6.27
CA PRO A 71 -7.61 -1.75 -6.11
C PRO A 71 -7.70 -0.84 -4.88
N GLY A 72 -6.65 -0.77 -4.08
CA GLY A 72 -6.61 0.02 -2.85
C GLY A 72 -6.70 1.51 -3.14
N SER A 73 -5.80 2.03 -3.98
CA SER A 73 -5.76 3.43 -4.39
C SER A 73 -5.10 3.61 -5.75
N THR A 74 -5.44 4.69 -6.42
CA THR A 74 -4.75 5.14 -7.64
C THR A 74 -4.56 6.64 -7.58
N GLU A 75 -3.40 7.13 -8.05
CA GLU A 75 -3.02 8.54 -8.04
C GLU A 75 -2.95 9.13 -9.46
N ARG A 76 -3.83 8.65 -10.34
CA ARG A 76 -3.85 8.98 -11.76
C ARG A 76 -4.03 10.47 -12.03
N TYR A 77 -4.78 11.16 -11.20
CA TYR A 77 -5.18 12.56 -11.43
C TYR A 77 -4.39 13.59 -10.63
N LEU A 78 -3.30 13.19 -9.99
CA LEU A 78 -2.42 14.15 -9.33
C LEU A 78 -1.87 15.17 -10.34
N SER A 79 -1.79 16.42 -9.89
CA SER A 79 -1.05 17.49 -10.58
C SER A 79 0.45 17.24 -10.50
N SER A 80 1.23 18.02 -11.27
CA SER A 80 2.69 17.99 -11.17
C SER A 80 3.18 18.28 -9.74
N TYR A 81 2.53 19.21 -9.04
CA TYR A 81 2.81 19.53 -7.64
C TYR A 81 2.57 18.35 -6.70
N GLY A 82 1.45 17.62 -6.90
CA GLY A 82 1.14 16.43 -6.10
C GLY A 82 2.13 15.29 -6.35
N ILE A 83 2.59 15.11 -7.58
CA ILE A 83 3.63 14.12 -7.91
C ILE A 83 4.95 14.48 -7.24
N GLU A 84 5.36 15.75 -7.26
CA GLU A 84 6.57 16.22 -6.57
C GLU A 84 6.50 15.98 -5.06
N GLU A 85 5.36 16.31 -4.43
CA GLU A 85 5.14 16.07 -3.00
C GLU A 85 5.21 14.58 -2.66
N MET A 86 4.57 13.74 -3.46
CA MET A 86 4.61 12.28 -3.30
C MET A 86 6.03 11.74 -3.41
N MET A 87 6.77 12.12 -4.46
CA MET A 87 8.13 11.63 -4.71
C MET A 87 9.12 12.07 -3.63
N ASN A 88 9.16 13.38 -3.36
CA ASN A 88 10.21 14.00 -2.54
C ASN A 88 9.85 14.09 -1.05
N GLY A 89 8.57 13.94 -0.73
CA GLY A 89 8.06 13.91 0.65
C GLY A 89 7.77 12.50 1.11
N ILE A 90 6.63 11.96 0.70
CA ILE A 90 6.08 10.69 1.22
C ILE A 90 6.97 9.50 0.86
N ASN A 91 7.23 9.30 -0.44
CA ASN A 91 8.04 8.16 -0.89
C ASN A 91 9.48 8.25 -0.39
N GLN A 92 10.07 9.44 -0.37
CA GLN A 92 11.45 9.62 0.09
C GLN A 92 11.57 9.29 1.59
N ALA A 93 10.64 9.74 2.42
CA ALA A 93 10.62 9.39 3.84
C ALA A 93 10.51 7.87 4.06
N MET A 94 9.63 7.19 3.31
CA MET A 94 9.54 5.73 3.35
C MET A 94 10.84 5.05 2.93
N ILE A 95 11.46 5.53 1.84
CA ILE A 95 12.71 4.95 1.32
C ILE A 95 13.81 5.05 2.37
N ASP A 96 13.99 6.23 2.95
CA ASP A 96 15.08 6.49 3.88
C ASP A 96 14.88 5.74 5.21
N VAL A 97 13.72 5.91 5.85
CA VAL A 97 13.48 5.36 7.18
C VAL A 97 13.31 3.84 7.13
N ARG A 98 12.50 3.33 6.18
CA ARG A 98 12.30 1.88 6.06
C ARG A 98 13.56 1.19 5.56
N GLY A 99 14.39 1.84 4.75
CA GLY A 99 15.68 1.29 4.34
C GLY A 99 16.57 0.94 5.52
N VAL A 100 16.70 1.84 6.49
CA VAL A 100 17.43 1.59 7.75
C VAL A 100 16.77 0.48 8.56
N LYS A 101 15.46 0.54 8.73
CA LYS A 101 14.68 -0.47 9.47
C LYS A 101 14.83 -1.86 8.86
N GLN A 102 14.69 -2.00 7.55
CA GLN A 102 14.86 -3.25 6.81
C GLN A 102 16.27 -3.85 7.00
N ALA A 103 17.30 -3.01 6.93
CA ALA A 103 18.68 -3.47 7.12
C ALA A 103 18.91 -4.03 8.54
N ILE A 104 18.36 -3.38 9.57
CA ILE A 104 18.45 -3.82 10.96
C ILE A 104 17.69 -5.13 11.16
N TRP A 105 16.42 -5.18 10.75
CA TRP A 105 15.60 -6.37 10.91
C TRP A 105 16.18 -7.59 10.19
N LYS A 106 16.60 -7.40 8.92
CA LYS A 106 17.21 -8.50 8.16
C LYS A 106 18.45 -9.05 8.84
N ARG A 107 19.34 -8.17 9.31
CA ARG A 107 20.56 -8.59 10.04
C ARG A 107 20.24 -9.44 11.27
N GLU A 108 19.25 -9.04 12.07
CA GLU A 108 18.90 -9.76 13.29
C GLU A 108 18.13 -11.07 12.97
N MET A 109 17.25 -11.06 11.97
CA MET A 109 16.54 -12.25 11.49
C MET A 109 17.48 -13.30 10.89
N ASP A 110 18.56 -12.89 10.24
CA ASP A 110 19.56 -13.81 9.68
C ASP A 110 20.40 -14.48 10.77
N ARG A 111 20.56 -13.83 11.93
CA ARG A 111 21.34 -14.34 13.07
C ARG A 111 20.52 -15.21 14.02
N ARG A 112 19.22 -14.94 14.14
CA ARG A 112 18.37 -15.49 15.20
C ARG A 112 17.04 -16.00 14.63
N PRO A 113 16.85 -17.34 14.60
CA PRO A 113 15.62 -17.95 14.10
C PRO A 113 14.35 -17.53 14.86
N ASP A 114 14.45 -17.31 16.17
CA ASP A 114 13.36 -16.82 17.01
C ASP A 114 12.91 -15.41 16.61
N ILE A 115 13.85 -14.51 16.34
CA ILE A 115 13.56 -13.16 15.83
C ILE A 115 12.93 -13.25 14.43
N ARG A 116 13.44 -14.16 13.58
CA ARG A 116 12.90 -14.35 12.24
C ARG A 116 11.41 -14.75 12.27
N ILE A 117 11.01 -15.64 13.16
CA ILE A 117 9.61 -16.05 13.31
C ILE A 117 8.74 -14.84 13.71
N LYS A 118 9.21 -14.01 14.66
CA LYS A 118 8.49 -12.85 15.17
C LYS A 118 8.36 -11.70 14.15
N TYR A 119 9.41 -11.48 13.33
CA TYR A 119 9.53 -10.29 12.49
C TYR A 119 9.29 -10.53 10.99
N ALA A 120 9.23 -11.77 10.51
CA ALA A 120 9.08 -12.06 9.08
C ALA A 120 7.87 -11.34 8.44
N SER A 121 6.70 -11.41 9.06
CA SER A 121 5.50 -10.76 8.55
C SER A 121 5.61 -9.22 8.56
N LYS A 122 6.15 -8.65 9.62
CA LYS A 122 6.41 -7.20 9.75
C LYS A 122 7.43 -6.71 8.73
N TYR A 123 8.46 -7.53 8.49
CA TYR A 123 9.46 -7.27 7.46
C TYR A 123 8.84 -7.26 6.07
N ASP A 124 8.06 -8.29 5.73
CA ASP A 124 7.39 -8.41 4.42
C ASP A 124 6.46 -7.22 4.16
N GLU A 125 5.63 -6.85 5.13
CA GLU A 125 4.74 -5.70 5.02
C GLU A 125 5.51 -4.38 4.82
N SER A 126 6.52 -4.15 5.66
CA SER A 126 7.34 -2.94 5.55
C SER A 126 8.09 -2.88 4.22
N SER A 127 8.65 -4.01 3.76
CA SER A 127 9.35 -4.15 2.48
C SER A 127 8.44 -3.89 1.29
N ASN A 128 7.20 -4.33 1.35
CA ASN A 128 6.22 -4.11 0.28
C ASN A 128 6.05 -2.61 -0.04
N TYR A 129 5.81 -1.78 0.95
CA TYR A 129 5.69 -0.33 0.78
C TYR A 129 7.02 0.34 0.41
N TRP A 130 8.13 -0.11 1.02
CA TRP A 130 9.46 0.40 0.73
C TRP A 130 9.84 0.20 -0.74
N LYS A 131 9.69 -1.01 -1.25
CA LYS A 131 9.97 -1.34 -2.66
C LYS A 131 8.99 -0.66 -3.61
N ASN A 132 7.71 -0.56 -3.24
CA ASN A 132 6.73 0.20 -4.01
C ASN A 132 7.17 1.66 -4.18
N SER A 133 7.58 2.32 -3.11
CA SER A 133 8.04 3.73 -3.14
C SER A 133 9.27 3.91 -4.03
N ILE A 134 10.25 2.99 -3.93
CA ILE A 134 11.44 2.98 -4.80
C ILE A 134 11.04 2.81 -6.26
N GLY A 135 10.20 1.80 -6.54
CA GLY A 135 9.74 1.48 -7.89
C GLY A 135 8.93 2.61 -8.52
N THR A 136 8.03 3.21 -7.74
CA THR A 136 7.20 4.35 -8.17
C THR A 136 8.07 5.55 -8.53
N ASN A 137 9.02 5.93 -7.69
CA ASN A 137 9.92 7.06 -7.99
C ASN A 137 10.76 6.81 -9.25
N LYS A 138 11.30 5.58 -9.41
CA LYS A 138 12.03 5.19 -10.63
C LYS A 138 11.15 5.22 -11.87
N ALA A 139 9.91 4.72 -11.77
CA ALA A 139 8.97 4.70 -12.88
C ALA A 139 8.56 6.13 -13.32
N ILE A 140 8.26 7.01 -12.36
CA ILE A 140 7.93 8.42 -12.63
C ILE A 140 9.07 9.11 -13.37
N GLN A 141 10.32 8.90 -12.95
CA GLN A 141 11.50 9.45 -13.59
C GLN A 141 11.72 8.86 -15.00
N HIS A 142 11.72 7.52 -15.10
CA HIS A 142 11.96 6.82 -16.38
C HIS A 142 10.92 7.15 -17.44
N LEU A 143 9.65 7.20 -17.06
CA LEU A 143 8.53 7.49 -17.96
C LEU A 143 8.30 9.00 -18.15
N LYS A 144 9.09 9.85 -17.51
CA LYS A 144 8.99 11.33 -17.56
C LYS A 144 7.58 11.80 -17.21
N VAL A 145 6.98 11.21 -16.18
CA VAL A 145 5.58 11.49 -15.81
C VAL A 145 5.40 12.94 -15.38
N LEU A 146 6.37 13.47 -14.61
CA LEU A 146 6.33 14.86 -14.14
C LEU A 146 6.37 15.86 -15.29
N GLU A 147 7.23 15.64 -16.29
CA GLU A 147 7.34 16.48 -17.47
C GLU A 147 6.06 16.42 -18.30
N LYS A 148 5.47 15.23 -18.48
CA LYS A 148 4.19 15.07 -19.18
C LYS A 148 3.06 15.81 -18.47
N LYS A 149 3.00 15.76 -17.14
CA LYS A 149 1.99 16.52 -16.37
C LYS A 149 2.19 18.02 -16.51
N ARG A 150 3.42 18.50 -16.39
CA ARG A 150 3.74 19.93 -16.60
C ARG A 150 3.37 20.40 -18.00
N ALA A 151 3.64 19.60 -19.02
CA ALA A 151 3.25 19.92 -20.39
C ALA A 151 1.73 20.00 -20.56
N ALA A 152 0.98 19.07 -19.99
CA ALA A 152 -0.49 19.08 -19.99
C ALA A 152 -1.05 20.30 -19.23
N GLU A 153 -0.46 20.65 -18.10
CA GLU A 153 -0.83 21.84 -17.32
C GLU A 153 -0.51 23.14 -18.10
N ALA A 154 0.61 23.19 -18.81
CA ALA A 154 0.95 24.33 -19.68
C ALA A 154 -0.06 24.48 -20.82
N ALA A 155 -0.37 23.40 -21.53
CA ALA A 155 -1.38 23.41 -22.59
C ALA A 155 -2.77 23.83 -22.07
N LEU A 156 -3.15 23.39 -20.86
CA LEU A 156 -4.39 23.83 -20.23
C LEU A 156 -4.36 25.33 -19.89
N ARG A 157 -3.23 25.86 -19.42
CA ARG A 157 -3.06 27.31 -19.17
C ARG A 157 -3.20 28.12 -20.47
N GLU A 158 -2.65 27.65 -21.58
CA GLU A 158 -2.81 28.29 -22.90
C GLU A 158 -4.30 28.26 -23.34
N TRP A 159 -4.95 27.11 -23.20
CA TRP A 159 -6.38 26.97 -23.49
C TRP A 159 -7.23 27.97 -22.66
N ILE A 160 -6.96 28.11 -21.38
CA ILE A 160 -7.62 29.08 -20.49
C ILE A 160 -7.48 30.53 -20.99
N GLN A 161 -6.33 30.89 -21.53
CA GLN A 161 -6.13 32.24 -22.09
C GLN A 161 -7.03 32.51 -23.31
N ALA A 162 -7.36 31.48 -24.09
CA ALA A 162 -8.23 31.56 -25.23
C ALA A 162 -9.73 31.54 -24.87
N HIS A 163 -10.10 31.22 -23.61
CA HIS A 163 -11.50 31.08 -23.17
C HIS A 163 -11.80 32.05 -22.01
N PRO A 164 -12.14 33.32 -22.28
CA PRO A 164 -12.31 34.34 -21.27
C PRO A 164 -13.35 34.03 -20.19
N GLU A 165 -14.39 33.27 -20.54
CA GLU A 165 -15.51 32.90 -19.67
C GLU A 165 -15.09 31.98 -18.50
N GLU A 166 -14.10 31.13 -18.71
CA GLU A 166 -13.58 30.22 -17.69
C GLU A 166 -12.28 30.71 -17.03
N ARG A 167 -11.68 31.76 -17.60
CA ARG A 167 -10.33 32.23 -17.24
C ARG A 167 -10.17 32.53 -15.76
N GLU A 168 -11.05 33.34 -15.19
CA GLU A 168 -10.89 33.82 -13.82
C GLU A 168 -10.95 32.66 -12.82
N LYS A 169 -11.91 31.75 -12.99
CA LYS A 169 -12.10 30.58 -12.13
C LYS A 169 -10.90 29.63 -12.18
N LEU A 170 -10.42 29.30 -13.38
CA LEU A 170 -9.36 28.33 -13.59
C LEU A 170 -7.98 28.87 -13.22
N ILE A 171 -7.70 30.17 -13.45
CA ILE A 171 -6.46 30.79 -12.96
C ILE A 171 -6.42 30.80 -11.43
N ARG A 172 -7.53 31.13 -10.76
CA ARG A 172 -7.61 31.05 -9.29
C ARG A 172 -7.35 29.63 -8.78
N LEU A 173 -7.90 28.62 -9.46
CA LEU A 173 -7.69 27.22 -9.11
C LEU A 173 -6.21 26.82 -9.20
N PHE A 174 -5.55 27.14 -10.32
CA PHE A 174 -4.11 26.86 -10.48
C PHE A 174 -3.25 27.58 -9.45
N SER A 175 -3.50 28.87 -9.21
CA SER A 175 -2.78 29.65 -8.21
C SER A 175 -2.98 29.08 -6.81
N SER A 176 -4.19 28.65 -6.50
CA SER A 176 -4.53 28.00 -5.24
C SER A 176 -3.82 26.67 -5.05
N LEU A 177 -3.75 25.84 -6.09
CA LEU A 177 -3.00 24.58 -6.07
C LEU A 177 -1.50 24.84 -5.80
N GLU A 178 -0.88 25.73 -6.56
CA GLU A 178 0.53 26.09 -6.43
C GLU A 178 0.86 26.59 -5.01
N LEU A 179 0.06 27.52 -4.51
CA LEU A 179 0.23 28.09 -3.17
C LEU A 179 0.07 27.03 -2.07
N ASN A 180 -0.98 26.20 -2.15
CA ASN A 180 -1.25 25.18 -1.14
C ASN A 180 -0.15 24.12 -1.09
N TYR A 181 0.31 23.62 -2.24
CA TYR A 181 1.43 22.67 -2.28
C TYR A 181 2.74 23.32 -1.81
N GLY A 182 2.98 24.57 -2.18
CA GLY A 182 4.15 25.32 -1.71
C GLY A 182 4.19 25.48 -0.19
N ASN A 183 3.08 25.92 0.39
CA ASN A 183 2.96 26.20 1.83
C ASN A 183 3.07 24.95 2.71
N ARG A 184 2.58 23.81 2.23
CA ARG A 184 2.55 22.58 3.04
C ARG A 184 3.76 21.65 2.82
N ARG A 185 4.59 21.90 1.80
CA ARG A 185 5.66 21.00 1.38
C ARG A 185 6.58 20.55 2.52
N GLU A 186 7.16 21.51 3.25
CA GLU A 186 8.09 21.19 4.34
C GLU A 186 7.39 20.54 5.53
N ILE A 187 6.18 20.98 5.85
CA ILE A 187 5.39 20.40 6.94
C ILE A 187 5.03 18.96 6.60
N ASN A 188 4.50 18.70 5.40
CA ASN A 188 4.13 17.35 4.99
C ASN A 188 5.33 16.42 4.90
N ARG A 189 6.47 16.92 4.44
CA ARG A 189 7.73 16.17 4.45
C ARG A 189 8.14 15.81 5.88
N ALA A 190 8.14 16.77 6.79
CA ALA A 190 8.47 16.54 8.19
C ALA A 190 7.50 15.53 8.84
N LEU A 191 6.19 15.67 8.57
CA LEU A 191 5.18 14.73 9.05
C LEU A 191 5.36 13.33 8.48
N ALA A 192 5.78 13.19 7.20
CA ALA A 192 6.07 11.89 6.61
C ALA A 192 7.26 11.20 7.31
N TYR A 193 8.35 11.92 7.55
CA TYR A 193 9.49 11.39 8.32
C TYR A 193 9.10 11.06 9.76
N PHE A 194 8.35 11.93 10.43
CA PHE A 194 7.85 11.68 11.77
C PHE A 194 6.95 10.44 11.82
N GLY A 195 6.02 10.32 10.88
CA GLY A 195 5.14 9.17 10.75
C GLY A 195 5.91 7.85 10.58
N GLU A 196 6.90 7.82 9.70
CA GLU A 196 7.70 6.62 9.45
C GLU A 196 8.68 6.29 10.59
N ALA A 197 9.31 7.31 11.21
CA ALA A 197 10.31 7.11 12.25
C ALA A 197 9.70 6.81 13.63
N PHE A 198 8.52 7.36 13.94
CA PHE A 198 7.91 7.26 15.26
C PHE A 198 6.59 6.49 15.24
N ILE A 199 5.61 6.89 14.41
CA ILE A 199 4.29 6.25 14.41
C ILE A 199 4.35 4.83 13.85
N ASN A 200 5.07 4.63 12.72
CA ASN A 200 5.33 3.33 12.10
C ASN A 200 6.74 2.80 12.46
N GLY A 201 7.35 3.39 13.46
CA GLY A 201 8.71 3.15 13.91
C GLY A 201 8.84 1.97 14.89
N PRO A 202 9.71 2.10 15.90
CA PRO A 202 9.91 1.07 16.92
C PRO A 202 8.65 0.80 17.73
N GLU A 203 8.38 -0.46 18.04
CA GLU A 203 7.21 -0.89 18.82
C GLU A 203 7.18 -0.27 20.23
N LEU A 204 8.36 0.01 20.81
CA LEU A 204 8.45 0.70 22.10
C LEU A 204 7.83 2.12 22.03
N VAL A 205 7.99 2.83 20.92
CA VAL A 205 7.38 4.14 20.74
C VAL A 205 5.86 4.02 20.59
N GLN A 206 5.40 3.01 19.87
CA GLN A 206 3.97 2.72 19.74
C GLN A 206 3.34 2.38 21.09
N LEU A 207 4.01 1.54 21.90
CA LEU A 207 3.59 1.23 23.27
C LEU A 207 3.50 2.49 24.12
N ALA A 208 4.52 3.36 24.07
CA ALA A 208 4.52 4.62 24.82
C ALA A 208 3.34 5.53 24.41
N LEU A 209 3.04 5.63 23.13
CA LEU A 209 1.89 6.41 22.63
C LEU A 209 0.55 5.80 23.08
N GLU A 210 0.42 4.47 23.07
CA GLU A 210 -0.80 3.81 23.57
C GLU A 210 -0.99 4.01 25.08
N ILE A 211 0.09 3.99 25.85
CA ILE A 211 0.05 4.28 27.30
C ILE A 211 -0.33 5.75 27.55
N LEU A 212 0.24 6.69 26.79
CA LEU A 212 -0.10 8.12 26.93
C LEU A 212 -1.57 8.41 26.61
N ASN A 213 -2.18 7.66 25.70
CA ASN A 213 -3.58 7.80 25.34
C ASN A 213 -4.51 6.86 26.13
N PHE A 214 -3.96 6.15 27.13
CA PHE A 214 -4.71 5.19 27.90
C PHE A 214 -5.61 5.92 28.91
N ASP A 215 -6.88 5.59 28.89
CA ASP A 215 -7.85 6.13 29.83
C ASP A 215 -7.78 5.40 31.19
N PHE A 216 -7.04 5.98 32.11
CA PHE A 216 -6.87 5.45 33.47
C PHE A 216 -8.05 5.84 34.41
N GLU A 217 -8.94 6.74 33.97
CA GLU A 217 -10.10 7.20 34.76
C GLU A 217 -11.35 6.33 34.51
N ALA A 218 -11.29 5.40 33.55
CA ALA A 218 -12.38 4.46 33.28
C ALA A 218 -12.61 3.50 34.46
N GLU A 219 -13.71 2.76 34.45
CA GLU A 219 -14.01 1.74 35.45
C GLU A 219 -12.86 0.72 35.57
N GLU A 220 -12.49 0.34 36.81
CA GLU A 220 -11.36 -0.52 37.12
C GLU A 220 -11.32 -1.80 36.27
N LYS A 221 -12.47 -2.48 36.09
CA LYS A 221 -12.55 -3.69 35.23
C LYS A 221 -12.18 -3.41 33.78
N GLN A 222 -12.53 -2.25 33.25
CA GLN A 222 -12.21 -1.86 31.89
C GLN A 222 -10.72 -1.52 31.77
N VAL A 223 -10.17 -0.79 32.75
CA VAL A 223 -8.73 -0.48 32.83
C VAL A 223 -7.92 -1.77 32.85
N VAL A 224 -8.22 -2.71 33.75
CA VAL A 224 -7.52 -3.99 33.86
C VAL A 224 -7.62 -4.81 32.57
N SER A 225 -8.80 -4.90 31.94
CA SER A 225 -9.00 -5.63 30.71
C SER A 225 -8.19 -5.03 29.54
N ARG A 226 -8.22 -3.71 29.38
CA ARG A 226 -7.45 -2.99 28.34
C ARG A 226 -5.95 -3.12 28.58
N MET A 227 -5.49 -3.02 29.84
CA MET A 227 -4.07 -3.19 30.19
C MET A 227 -3.57 -4.60 29.87
N LYS A 228 -4.36 -5.64 30.15
CA LYS A 228 -4.00 -7.01 29.76
C LYS A 228 -3.82 -7.16 28.27
N LYS A 229 -4.78 -6.64 27.46
CA LYS A 229 -4.68 -6.65 26.00
C LYS A 229 -3.44 -5.90 25.49
N LEU A 230 -3.10 -4.77 26.12
CA LEU A 230 -1.92 -4.00 25.78
C LEU A 230 -0.65 -4.81 26.06
N LEU A 231 -0.54 -5.43 27.24
CA LEU A 231 0.58 -6.29 27.60
C LEU A 231 0.71 -7.49 26.67
N GLU A 232 -0.40 -8.18 26.35
CA GLU A 232 -0.40 -9.29 25.39
C GLU A 232 0.05 -8.85 23.98
N LYS A 233 -0.39 -7.68 23.52
CA LYS A 233 0.03 -7.12 22.22
C LYS A 233 1.54 -6.89 22.14
N TYR A 234 2.15 -6.48 23.24
CA TYR A 234 3.57 -6.13 23.33
C TYR A 234 4.43 -7.13 24.13
N ASP A 235 3.94 -8.33 24.40
CA ASP A 235 4.64 -9.37 25.16
C ASP A 235 5.97 -9.82 24.52
N ASN A 236 6.24 -9.36 23.31
CA ASN A 236 7.43 -9.71 22.54
C ASN A 236 8.45 -8.57 22.36
N LEU A 237 8.31 -7.47 23.11
CA LEU A 237 9.28 -6.38 23.13
C LEU A 237 10.59 -6.75 23.81
#